data_d5252348e0af3b4baf37669d56bc110f
#
_entry.id   d5252348e0af3b4baf37669d56bc110f
#
_cell.length_a   1.000
_cell.length_b   1.000
_cell.length_c   1.000
_cell.angle_alpha   90.00
_cell.angle_beta   90.00
_cell.angle_gamma   90.00
#
_symmetry.space_group_name_H-M   'P 1'
#
loop_
_entity.id
_entity.type
_entity.pdbx_description
1 polymer ?
#
loop_
_entity_poly.entity_id
_entity_poly.type
_entity_poly.pdbx_seq_one_letter_code
_entity_poly.pdbx_strand_id
1 'polypeptide(L)'
;WIYADVGIRDGRIATVGQLANADANRVIDATGLVVAPGFIDLHTHSDSQLLADGTAQSKVRQGVTLDIAGESSSPAPRDGMPASVGRGGVRADWTTFTGYFERVRSQGISMNLITHVSYHQVRRVIKGFDESPATRDELEQMKKLTARSMEEGAWGLVTRFGSGGPQHPDEVLELAKVVATYGGNYTSHHGSEGYEQEKEIDFAIRVAEEAQMPVHLFHFKVRARGNWGTINDFITQVEEARNRGLDVTANQYPYTAMFHGWSSFFPLWVREGGPDQFAARLRDESLREQIKADPDFIAWAEEHGWWEGIVLARANQPDVRKYEGMTIKEIASSLDVTDPADVAIDLMAKEGGGISGIFHAMSEEDVRLAMQQPWMAHASDGSAINLDAPGVPHPRNYGTVPRVLGHYVRDEGILTLEEAVRKMTSLPAQILGLRDRGQLREDFVADIVLFDPDGVAETNSFENPKSYPVGIPYVIVNGTLVIDEGEHTGARPGTVLLGRGYTPGTPVSDGVTLR
;
A
#
# COMPACT_ATOMS: atom_id res chain seq x y z
N TRP A 1 7.21 -6.93 27.54
CA TRP A 1 5.83 -6.74 28.02
C TRP A 1 5.78 -6.67 29.54
N ILE A 2 4.73 -6.07 30.09
CA ILE A 2 4.48 -5.94 31.54
C ILE A 2 3.00 -6.23 31.84
N TYR A 3 2.68 -6.61 33.07
CA TYR A 3 1.31 -6.64 33.55
C TYR A 3 0.94 -5.26 34.12
N ALA A 4 0.01 -4.59 33.47
CA ALA A 4 -0.43 -3.24 33.86
C ALA A 4 -1.82 -2.94 33.32
N ASP A 5 -2.51 -2.02 33.97
CA ASP A 5 -3.72 -1.38 33.45
C ASP A 5 -3.33 -0.18 32.56
N VAL A 6 -4.18 0.17 31.60
CA VAL A 6 -4.01 1.35 30.73
C VAL A 6 -5.20 2.28 30.94
N GLY A 7 -4.97 3.46 31.51
CA GLY A 7 -5.97 4.50 31.66
C GLY A 7 -5.96 5.46 30.48
N ILE A 8 -7.16 5.74 29.94
CA ILE A 8 -7.35 6.66 28.81
C ILE A 8 -8.18 7.86 29.28
N ARG A 9 -7.73 9.07 28.93
CA ARG A 9 -8.44 10.32 29.17
C ARG A 9 -8.19 11.30 28.03
N ASP A 10 -9.24 11.95 27.55
CA ASP A 10 -9.18 12.99 26.52
C ASP A 10 -8.40 12.57 25.25
N GLY A 11 -8.61 11.33 24.81
CA GLY A 11 -7.98 10.78 23.61
C GLY A 11 -6.52 10.33 23.79
N ARG A 12 -5.95 10.41 25.02
CA ARG A 12 -4.57 10.08 25.31
C ARG A 12 -4.46 9.02 26.40
N ILE A 13 -3.35 8.33 26.42
CA ILE A 13 -2.96 7.42 27.51
C ILE A 13 -2.59 8.30 28.71
N ALA A 14 -3.42 8.26 29.73
CA ALA A 14 -3.22 9.05 30.94
C ALA A 14 -2.25 8.39 31.91
N THR A 15 -2.23 7.04 31.94
CA THR A 15 -1.28 6.29 32.78
C THR A 15 -1.19 4.84 32.32
N VAL A 16 -0.05 4.22 32.61
CA VAL A 16 0.18 2.77 32.46
C VAL A 16 0.68 2.27 33.82
N GLY A 17 -0.12 1.47 34.52
CA GLY A 17 0.23 1.04 35.90
C GLY A 17 -0.93 0.30 36.57
N GLN A 18 -1.00 0.40 37.92
CA GLN A 18 -2.07 -0.21 38.69
C GLN A 18 -3.22 0.77 38.91
N LEU A 19 -4.39 0.46 38.38
CA LEU A 19 -5.58 1.34 38.39
C LEU A 19 -6.79 0.73 39.11
N ALA A 20 -6.58 -0.28 39.96
CA ALA A 20 -7.65 -1.04 40.62
C ALA A 20 -8.71 -0.18 41.35
N ASN A 21 -8.39 1.05 41.74
CA ASN A 21 -9.29 1.99 42.44
C ASN A 21 -9.59 3.27 41.64
N ALA A 22 -9.30 3.30 40.34
CA ALA A 22 -9.56 4.48 39.52
C ALA A 22 -11.02 4.52 39.08
N ASP A 23 -11.65 5.69 39.21
CA ASP A 23 -12.96 5.92 38.61
C ASP A 23 -12.86 5.98 37.08
N ALA A 24 -13.68 5.19 36.40
CA ALA A 24 -13.75 5.15 34.94
C ALA A 24 -15.20 5.07 34.47
N ASN A 25 -15.53 5.75 33.37
CA ASN A 25 -16.85 5.65 32.74
C ASN A 25 -17.08 4.25 32.14
N ARG A 26 -16.00 3.59 31.72
CA ARG A 26 -15.98 2.23 31.20
C ARG A 26 -14.71 1.52 31.58
N VAL A 27 -14.84 0.26 31.97
CA VAL A 27 -13.73 -0.66 32.20
C VAL A 27 -13.88 -1.82 31.24
N ILE A 28 -12.77 -2.18 30.57
CA ILE A 28 -12.67 -3.37 29.71
C ILE A 28 -11.79 -4.36 30.46
N ASP A 29 -12.31 -5.55 30.72
CA ASP A 29 -11.52 -6.64 31.26
C ASP A 29 -10.61 -7.20 30.15
N ALA A 30 -9.31 -6.97 30.26
CA ALA A 30 -8.30 -7.43 29.33
C ALA A 30 -7.60 -8.71 29.81
N THR A 31 -8.18 -9.43 30.76
CA THR A 31 -7.62 -10.71 31.24
C THR A 31 -7.50 -11.70 30.09
N GLY A 32 -6.30 -12.25 29.87
CA GLY A 32 -6.00 -13.16 28.75
C GLY A 32 -5.74 -12.48 27.41
N LEU A 33 -5.89 -11.15 27.32
CA LEU A 33 -5.61 -10.38 26.12
C LEU A 33 -4.25 -9.69 26.19
N VAL A 34 -3.65 -9.51 25.03
CA VAL A 34 -2.53 -8.58 24.83
C VAL A 34 -3.10 -7.20 24.55
N VAL A 35 -2.64 -6.19 25.30
CA VAL A 35 -2.89 -4.78 25.03
C VAL A 35 -1.67 -4.23 24.34
N ALA A 36 -1.81 -3.79 23.09
CA ALA A 36 -0.73 -3.26 22.27
C ALA A 36 -1.08 -1.87 21.72
N PRO A 37 -0.08 -1.07 21.29
CA PRO A 37 -0.37 0.12 20.49
C PRO A 37 -1.14 -0.29 19.23
N GLY A 38 -2.02 0.56 18.75
CA GLY A 38 -2.71 0.35 17.48
C GLY A 38 -1.73 0.14 16.33
N PHE A 39 -2.02 -0.81 15.45
CA PHE A 39 -1.14 -1.15 14.34
C PHE A 39 -1.12 -0.05 13.29
N ILE A 40 0.04 0.14 12.67
CA ILE A 40 0.31 1.14 11.64
C ILE A 40 0.64 0.41 10.34
N ASP A 41 -0.21 0.57 9.33
CA ASP A 41 -0.03 -0.03 8.01
C ASP A 41 0.70 0.95 7.09
N LEU A 42 2.00 0.71 6.87
CA LEU A 42 2.90 1.62 6.13
C LEU A 42 2.66 1.67 4.62
N HIS A 43 1.83 0.79 4.08
CA HIS A 43 1.61 0.70 2.65
C HIS A 43 0.19 0.28 2.31
N THR A 44 -0.61 1.23 1.83
CA THR A 44 -2.01 0.98 1.47
C THR A 44 -2.45 1.74 0.22
N HIS A 45 -3.58 1.31 -0.33
CA HIS A 45 -4.28 1.92 -1.45
C HIS A 45 -5.68 2.39 -1.03
N SER A 46 -5.78 3.01 0.15
CA SER A 46 -7.07 3.35 0.78
C SER A 46 -7.59 4.76 0.44
N ASP A 47 -6.86 5.57 -0.32
CA ASP A 47 -7.16 7.00 -0.58
C ASP A 47 -8.61 7.27 -0.98
N SER A 48 -9.10 6.58 -2.00
CA SER A 48 -10.47 6.75 -2.50
C SER A 48 -11.48 5.86 -1.77
N GLN A 49 -11.06 4.71 -1.26
CA GLN A 49 -11.92 3.79 -0.53
C GLN A 49 -12.42 4.39 0.78
N LEU A 50 -11.59 5.11 1.50
CA LEU A 50 -11.99 5.82 2.72
C LEU A 50 -13.05 6.89 2.45
N LEU A 51 -13.09 7.46 1.26
CA LEU A 51 -14.16 8.37 0.84
C LEU A 51 -15.43 7.63 0.40
N ALA A 52 -15.33 6.39 -0.05
CA ALA A 52 -16.48 5.55 -0.35
C ALA A 52 -17.11 4.96 0.92
N ASP A 53 -16.28 4.45 1.82
CA ASP A 53 -16.67 3.94 3.14
C ASP A 53 -15.63 4.30 4.20
N GLY A 54 -15.92 5.35 4.98
CA GLY A 54 -15.05 5.80 6.06
C GLY A 54 -15.00 4.86 7.27
N THR A 55 -15.77 3.78 7.32
CA THR A 55 -15.70 2.80 8.41
C THR A 55 -14.44 1.96 8.37
N ALA A 56 -13.82 1.80 7.19
CA ALA A 56 -12.56 1.09 7.01
C ALA A 56 -12.52 -0.31 7.66
N GLN A 57 -13.63 -1.06 7.61
CA GLN A 57 -13.81 -2.26 8.42
C GLN A 57 -12.73 -3.32 8.22
N SER A 58 -12.26 -3.54 6.99
CA SER A 58 -11.19 -4.51 6.72
C SER A 58 -9.86 -4.15 7.39
N LYS A 59 -9.65 -2.88 7.73
CA LYS A 59 -8.44 -2.40 8.42
C LYS A 59 -8.62 -2.39 9.94
N VAL A 60 -9.64 -1.69 10.42
CA VAL A 60 -9.83 -1.54 11.88
C VAL A 60 -10.10 -2.89 12.57
N ARG A 61 -10.75 -3.84 11.90
CA ARG A 61 -10.95 -5.21 12.43
C ARG A 61 -9.65 -6.04 12.53
N GLN A 62 -8.58 -5.60 11.85
CA GLN A 62 -7.24 -6.15 12.03
C GLN A 62 -6.43 -5.41 13.11
N GLY A 63 -7.02 -4.42 13.80
CA GLY A 63 -6.33 -3.60 14.79
C GLY A 63 -5.54 -2.43 14.18
N VAL A 64 -5.68 -2.16 12.88
CA VAL A 64 -5.02 -1.03 12.22
C VAL A 64 -5.70 0.27 12.62
N THR A 65 -4.93 1.22 13.14
CA THR A 65 -5.38 2.53 13.61
C THR A 65 -4.85 3.69 12.77
N LEU A 66 -3.88 3.41 11.89
CA LEU A 66 -3.27 4.37 10.98
C LEU A 66 -2.89 3.70 9.66
N ASP A 67 -3.38 4.22 8.54
CA ASP A 67 -3.01 3.85 7.17
C ASP A 67 -2.11 4.89 6.53
N ILE A 68 -1.15 4.43 5.73
CA ILE A 68 -0.31 5.27 4.88
C ILE A 68 -0.61 4.97 3.42
N ALA A 69 -1.06 6.00 2.69
CA ALA A 69 -1.49 5.93 1.31
C ALA A 69 -0.68 6.86 0.39
N GLY A 70 -1.02 6.90 -0.90
CA GLY A 70 -0.45 7.80 -1.91
C GLY A 70 0.38 7.13 -2.98
N GLU A 71 0.64 5.82 -2.89
CA GLU A 71 1.37 5.10 -3.93
C GLU A 71 0.63 5.10 -5.28
N SER A 72 1.37 4.99 -6.35
CA SER A 72 0.96 4.99 -7.77
C SER A 72 0.44 6.34 -8.23
N SER A 73 -0.71 6.78 -7.77
CA SER A 73 -1.27 8.11 -8.02
C SER A 73 -1.88 8.62 -6.73
N SER A 74 -1.16 9.51 -6.06
CA SER A 74 -1.67 10.19 -4.87
C SER A 74 -2.97 10.94 -5.18
N PRO A 75 -3.83 11.19 -4.17
CA PRO A 75 -5.12 11.86 -4.37
C PRO A 75 -4.97 13.28 -4.91
N ALA A 76 -3.83 13.91 -4.69
CA ALA A 76 -3.44 15.24 -5.17
C ALA A 76 -1.93 15.25 -5.51
N PRO A 77 -1.42 16.26 -6.23
CA PRO A 77 -2.14 17.37 -6.87
C PRO A 77 -2.91 16.94 -8.13
N ARG A 78 -3.94 17.71 -8.51
CA ARG A 78 -4.77 17.44 -9.68
C ARG A 78 -5.06 18.69 -10.53
N ASP A 79 -4.20 19.68 -10.47
CA ASP A 79 -4.35 20.95 -11.21
C ASP A 79 -4.53 20.68 -12.71
N GLY A 80 -5.55 21.30 -13.32
CA GLY A 80 -5.85 21.14 -14.74
C GLY A 80 -6.36 19.76 -15.16
N MET A 81 -6.42 18.78 -14.27
CA MET A 81 -6.94 17.45 -14.59
C MET A 81 -8.47 17.45 -14.52
N PRO A 82 -9.14 16.73 -15.43
CA PRO A 82 -10.59 16.56 -15.35
C PRO A 82 -10.98 15.80 -14.09
N ALA A 83 -12.18 16.09 -13.57
CA ALA A 83 -12.75 15.28 -12.51
C ALA A 83 -12.88 13.83 -13.01
N SER A 84 -12.36 12.90 -12.22
CA SER A 84 -12.41 11.47 -12.52
C SER A 84 -13.13 10.71 -11.41
N VAL A 85 -13.69 9.57 -11.75
CA VAL A 85 -14.26 8.65 -10.76
C VAL A 85 -13.18 7.64 -10.39
N GLY A 86 -12.76 7.68 -9.13
CA GLY A 86 -11.78 6.74 -8.57
C GLY A 86 -12.39 5.39 -8.18
N ARG A 87 -11.56 4.53 -7.61
CA ARG A 87 -12.01 3.28 -7.01
C ARG A 87 -13.08 3.58 -5.96
N GLY A 88 -14.08 2.70 -5.83
CA GLY A 88 -15.22 2.93 -4.92
C GLY A 88 -16.28 3.91 -5.45
N GLY A 89 -16.20 4.37 -6.70
CA GLY A 89 -17.19 5.25 -7.32
C GLY A 89 -17.12 6.72 -6.86
N VAL A 90 -16.09 7.09 -6.12
CA VAL A 90 -15.91 8.46 -5.61
C VAL A 90 -15.43 9.40 -6.72
N ARG A 91 -16.17 10.49 -6.92
CA ARG A 91 -15.74 11.55 -7.82
C ARG A 91 -14.70 12.44 -7.14
N ALA A 92 -13.52 12.55 -7.74
CA ALA A 92 -12.49 13.49 -7.30
C ALA A 92 -12.87 14.90 -7.77
N ASP A 93 -13.36 15.72 -6.86
CA ASP A 93 -13.78 17.11 -7.05
C ASP A 93 -12.82 18.12 -6.39
N TRP A 94 -11.71 17.65 -5.88
CA TRP A 94 -10.60 18.43 -5.32
C TRP A 94 -9.40 18.46 -6.27
N THR A 95 -8.53 19.45 -6.11
CA THR A 95 -7.28 19.59 -6.89
C THR A 95 -6.02 19.57 -6.03
N THR A 96 -6.15 19.86 -4.73
CA THR A 96 -5.05 20.02 -3.78
C THR A 96 -5.13 18.98 -2.64
N PHE A 97 -4.03 18.78 -1.91
CA PHE A 97 -4.06 17.98 -0.69
C PHE A 97 -4.99 18.58 0.36
N THR A 98 -5.00 19.91 0.53
CA THR A 98 -5.92 20.58 1.43
C THR A 98 -7.37 20.21 1.13
N GLY A 99 -7.79 20.30 -0.14
CA GLY A 99 -9.15 19.94 -0.56
C GLY A 99 -9.45 18.46 -0.34
N TYR A 100 -8.52 17.57 -0.62
CA TYR A 100 -8.66 16.14 -0.32
C TYR A 100 -8.84 15.89 1.19
N PHE A 101 -7.99 16.50 2.02
CA PHE A 101 -8.06 16.35 3.47
C PHE A 101 -9.36 16.90 4.06
N GLU A 102 -9.86 18.01 3.54
CA GLU A 102 -11.18 18.53 3.92
C GLU A 102 -12.30 17.56 3.56
N ARG A 103 -12.21 16.93 2.40
CA ARG A 103 -13.18 15.91 1.97
C ARG A 103 -13.15 14.69 2.88
N VAL A 104 -11.96 14.19 3.26
CA VAL A 104 -11.79 13.09 4.21
C VAL A 104 -12.35 13.46 5.59
N ARG A 105 -12.04 14.66 6.09
CA ARG A 105 -12.54 15.13 7.38
C ARG A 105 -14.07 15.27 7.40
N SER A 106 -14.65 15.78 6.31
CA SER A 106 -16.12 15.93 6.21
C SER A 106 -16.84 14.59 6.13
N GLN A 107 -16.23 13.58 5.52
CA GLN A 107 -16.72 12.20 5.48
C GLN A 107 -16.65 11.53 6.86
N GLY A 108 -15.58 11.81 7.61
CA GLY A 108 -15.19 11.08 8.82
C GLY A 108 -14.66 9.68 8.50
N ILE A 109 -13.61 9.27 9.17
CA ILE A 109 -12.94 7.97 9.00
C ILE A 109 -12.72 7.31 10.35
N SER A 110 -12.74 5.97 10.39
CA SER A 110 -12.61 5.21 11.65
C SER A 110 -11.17 4.99 12.08
N MET A 111 -10.18 5.23 11.20
CA MET A 111 -8.76 5.17 11.51
C MET A 111 -8.04 6.43 11.03
N ASN A 112 -6.82 6.65 11.48
CA ASN A 112 -6.02 7.79 11.04
C ASN A 112 -5.46 7.55 9.62
N LEU A 113 -5.11 8.64 8.93
CA LEU A 113 -4.58 8.62 7.57
C LEU A 113 -3.35 9.53 7.44
N ILE A 114 -2.32 9.01 6.78
CA ILE A 114 -1.19 9.74 6.21
C ILE A 114 -1.21 9.51 4.70
N THR A 115 -0.79 10.50 3.90
CA THR A 115 -0.59 10.28 2.47
C THR A 115 0.68 10.94 1.96
N HIS A 116 1.34 10.29 0.99
CA HIS A 116 2.50 10.81 0.27
C HIS A 116 2.08 11.51 -1.01
N VAL A 117 2.93 12.41 -1.53
CA VAL A 117 2.80 12.93 -2.90
C VAL A 117 3.50 11.98 -3.88
N SER A 118 2.80 11.57 -4.93
CA SER A 118 3.36 10.68 -5.95
C SER A 118 4.10 11.48 -7.02
N TYR A 119 5.32 11.04 -7.34
CA TYR A 119 6.08 11.53 -8.50
C TYR A 119 5.25 11.44 -9.79
N HIS A 120 4.60 10.31 -10.02
CA HIS A 120 3.80 10.10 -11.22
C HIS A 120 2.60 11.04 -11.30
N GLN A 121 2.00 11.36 -10.16
CA GLN A 121 0.89 12.32 -10.10
C GLN A 121 1.38 13.74 -10.40
N VAL A 122 2.51 14.16 -9.82
CA VAL A 122 3.13 15.46 -10.11
C VAL A 122 3.49 15.56 -11.59
N ARG A 123 4.16 14.53 -12.13
CA ARG A 123 4.53 14.48 -13.54
C ARG A 123 3.29 14.53 -14.44
N ARG A 124 2.24 13.80 -14.07
CA ARG A 124 0.98 13.77 -14.81
C ARG A 124 0.31 15.13 -14.93
N VAL A 125 0.38 15.95 -13.89
CA VAL A 125 -0.15 17.31 -13.89
C VAL A 125 0.64 18.20 -14.87
N ILE A 126 1.96 18.09 -14.91
CA ILE A 126 2.83 18.97 -15.69
C ILE A 126 2.98 18.49 -17.15
N LYS A 127 3.20 17.19 -17.37
CA LYS A 127 3.51 16.61 -18.68
C LYS A 127 2.34 15.85 -19.33
N GLY A 128 1.25 15.63 -18.61
CA GLY A 128 0.17 14.79 -19.11
C GLY A 128 0.61 13.36 -19.38
N PHE A 129 0.51 12.89 -20.62
CA PHE A 129 0.94 11.56 -21.06
C PHE A 129 2.28 11.59 -21.84
N ASP A 130 2.96 12.72 -21.86
CA ASP A 130 4.27 12.83 -22.52
C ASP A 130 5.33 12.07 -21.69
N GLU A 131 5.91 11.05 -22.30
CA GLU A 131 6.89 10.16 -21.67
C GLU A 131 8.34 10.64 -21.80
N SER A 132 8.58 11.72 -22.57
CA SER A 132 9.93 12.31 -22.70
C SER A 132 10.43 12.88 -21.37
N PRO A 133 11.75 12.93 -21.12
CA PRO A 133 12.30 13.62 -19.96
C PRO A 133 11.75 15.04 -19.81
N ALA A 134 11.57 15.50 -18.58
CA ALA A 134 11.15 16.88 -18.33
C ALA A 134 12.22 17.87 -18.79
N THR A 135 11.79 18.92 -19.46
CA THR A 135 12.63 20.08 -19.68
C THR A 135 12.98 20.75 -18.36
N ARG A 136 13.97 21.62 -18.36
CA ARG A 136 14.36 22.39 -17.15
C ARG A 136 13.17 23.15 -16.54
N ASP A 137 12.35 23.79 -17.38
CA ASP A 137 11.21 24.58 -16.92
C ASP A 137 10.08 23.69 -16.36
N GLU A 138 9.83 22.54 -16.97
CA GLU A 138 8.88 21.53 -16.46
C GLU A 138 9.35 20.95 -15.12
N LEU A 139 10.64 20.62 -14.99
CA LEU A 139 11.21 20.13 -13.75
C LEU A 139 11.06 21.16 -12.62
N GLU A 140 11.31 22.44 -12.89
CA GLU A 140 11.10 23.52 -11.90
C GLU A 140 9.61 23.66 -11.52
N GLN A 141 8.68 23.43 -12.45
CA GLN A 141 7.25 23.39 -12.14
C GLN A 141 6.90 22.17 -11.26
N MET A 142 7.46 20.99 -11.58
CA MET A 142 7.28 19.77 -10.77
C MET A 142 7.81 19.98 -9.33
N LYS A 143 8.99 20.62 -9.17
CA LYS A 143 9.57 20.94 -7.86
C LYS A 143 8.66 21.89 -7.05
N LYS A 144 8.11 22.94 -7.67
CA LYS A 144 7.16 23.86 -7.02
C LYS A 144 5.88 23.14 -6.60
N LEU A 145 5.36 22.26 -7.45
CA LEU A 145 4.15 21.51 -7.17
C LEU A 145 4.37 20.51 -6.02
N THR A 146 5.54 19.87 -5.98
CA THR A 146 5.96 19.00 -4.87
C THR A 146 6.09 19.79 -3.57
N ALA A 147 6.77 20.96 -3.59
CA ALA A 147 6.89 21.83 -2.43
C ALA A 147 5.51 22.24 -1.87
N ARG A 148 4.60 22.70 -2.73
CA ARG A 148 3.22 23.02 -2.36
C ARG A 148 2.52 21.82 -1.70
N SER A 149 2.68 20.62 -2.27
CA SER A 149 2.09 19.41 -1.70
C SER A 149 2.59 19.13 -0.28
N MET A 150 3.87 19.36 -0.01
CA MET A 150 4.45 19.24 1.33
C MET A 150 3.89 20.31 2.29
N GLU A 151 3.75 21.55 1.82
CA GLU A 151 3.16 22.65 2.59
C GLU A 151 1.67 22.44 2.89
N GLU A 152 0.96 21.75 2.03
CA GLU A 152 -0.44 21.33 2.22
C GLU A 152 -0.59 20.10 3.15
N GLY A 153 0.51 19.43 3.51
CA GLY A 153 0.54 18.37 4.51
C GLY A 153 0.81 16.96 3.98
N ALA A 154 1.26 16.80 2.74
CA ALA A 154 1.82 15.52 2.29
C ALA A 154 3.02 15.13 3.16
N TRP A 155 3.19 13.82 3.40
CA TRP A 155 4.20 13.33 4.34
C TRP A 155 5.59 13.13 3.73
N GLY A 156 5.64 12.73 2.47
CA GLY A 156 6.87 12.44 1.75
C GLY A 156 6.61 12.23 0.27
N LEU A 157 7.63 11.78 -0.46
CA LEU A 157 7.56 11.44 -1.88
C LEU A 157 7.40 9.93 -2.05
N VAL A 158 6.52 9.51 -2.95
CA VAL A 158 6.39 8.10 -3.35
C VAL A 158 6.59 7.95 -4.85
N THR A 159 7.27 6.87 -5.23
CA THR A 159 7.40 6.45 -6.63
C THR A 159 6.80 5.06 -6.84
N ARG A 160 6.49 4.78 -8.10
CA ARG A 160 6.16 3.45 -8.60
C ARG A 160 6.92 3.25 -9.91
N PHE A 161 8.09 2.65 -9.83
CA PHE A 161 8.84 2.28 -11.02
C PHE A 161 8.23 1.06 -11.74
N GLY A 162 8.55 0.85 -13.00
CA GLY A 162 8.13 -0.31 -13.81
C GLY A 162 6.81 -0.10 -14.53
N SER A 163 5.71 -0.52 -13.96
CA SER A 163 4.39 -0.58 -14.65
C SER A 163 3.61 0.74 -14.68
N GLY A 164 4.16 1.83 -14.14
CA GLY A 164 3.41 3.07 -13.88
C GLY A 164 3.59 4.22 -14.86
N GLY A 165 4.46 4.10 -15.85
CA GLY A 165 4.80 5.18 -16.78
C GLY A 165 6.29 5.49 -16.84
N PRO A 166 6.70 6.58 -17.49
CA PRO A 166 8.09 6.89 -17.73
C PRO A 166 8.86 7.06 -16.43
N GLN A 167 10.07 6.52 -16.43
CA GLN A 167 10.96 6.52 -15.28
C GLN A 167 12.14 7.43 -15.59
N HIS A 168 12.21 8.53 -14.87
CA HIS A 168 13.33 9.47 -14.97
C HIS A 168 13.98 9.63 -13.59
N PRO A 169 14.99 8.79 -13.26
CA PRO A 169 15.62 8.79 -11.95
C PRO A 169 16.11 10.16 -11.48
N ASP A 170 16.65 10.97 -12.39
CA ASP A 170 17.14 12.31 -12.05
C ASP A 170 16.00 13.29 -11.70
N GLU A 171 14.82 13.16 -12.32
CA GLU A 171 13.63 13.92 -11.91
C GLU A 171 13.21 13.55 -10.50
N VAL A 172 13.14 12.23 -10.20
CA VAL A 172 12.79 11.73 -8.87
C VAL A 172 13.77 12.25 -7.81
N LEU A 173 15.07 12.20 -8.08
CA LEU A 173 16.10 12.69 -7.18
C LEU A 173 15.94 14.19 -6.89
N GLU A 174 15.66 15.00 -7.90
CA GLU A 174 15.42 16.43 -7.72
C GLU A 174 14.15 16.71 -6.89
N LEU A 175 13.07 15.94 -7.06
CA LEU A 175 11.89 16.06 -6.21
C LEU A 175 12.15 15.56 -4.79
N ALA A 176 12.92 14.48 -4.62
CA ALA A 176 13.34 13.98 -3.32
C ALA A 176 14.14 15.02 -2.53
N LYS A 177 15.07 15.73 -3.18
CA LYS A 177 15.80 16.85 -2.56
C LYS A 177 14.85 17.96 -2.08
N VAL A 178 13.78 18.26 -2.81
CA VAL A 178 12.75 19.22 -2.35
C VAL A 178 12.07 18.68 -1.09
N VAL A 179 11.59 17.43 -1.12
CA VAL A 179 10.89 16.80 0.02
C VAL A 179 11.78 16.73 1.27
N ALA A 180 13.08 16.46 1.10
CA ALA A 180 14.05 16.44 2.18
C ALA A 180 14.13 17.77 2.94
N THR A 181 13.97 18.93 2.26
CA THR A 181 13.96 20.25 2.92
C THR A 181 12.78 20.43 3.88
N TYR A 182 11.72 19.68 3.71
CA TYR A 182 10.55 19.65 4.60
C TYR A 182 10.62 18.54 5.68
N GLY A 183 11.72 17.77 5.71
CA GLY A 183 11.89 16.65 6.64
C GLY A 183 10.97 15.46 6.31
N GLY A 184 10.56 15.32 5.05
CA GLY A 184 9.83 14.17 4.55
C GLY A 184 10.72 12.97 4.29
N ASN A 185 10.11 11.83 3.93
CA ASN A 185 10.79 10.61 3.53
C ASN A 185 10.54 10.27 2.05
N TYR A 186 11.33 9.38 1.51
CA TYR A 186 11.10 8.78 0.20
C TYR A 186 10.63 7.34 0.36
N THR A 187 9.58 6.97 -0.35
CA THR A 187 9.08 5.60 -0.42
C THR A 187 9.07 5.11 -1.86
N SER A 188 9.45 3.85 -2.08
CA SER A 188 9.60 3.30 -3.42
C SER A 188 8.91 1.96 -3.59
N HIS A 189 7.96 1.91 -4.52
CA HIS A 189 7.57 0.67 -5.16
C HIS A 189 8.65 0.30 -6.19
N HIS A 190 9.15 -0.92 -6.14
CA HIS A 190 10.18 -1.37 -7.06
C HIS A 190 9.59 -1.65 -8.44
N GLY A 191 10.25 -1.22 -9.49
CA GLY A 191 9.82 -1.45 -10.86
C GLY A 191 10.00 -2.88 -11.30
N SER A 192 11.13 -3.47 -10.94
CA SER A 192 11.39 -4.88 -11.04
C SER A 192 11.49 -5.49 -9.65
N GLU A 193 10.72 -6.51 -9.41
CA GLU A 193 10.78 -7.36 -8.21
C GLU A 193 11.30 -8.76 -8.61
N GLY A 194 11.79 -8.86 -9.84
CA GLY A 194 12.37 -10.02 -10.47
C GLY A 194 13.88 -9.84 -10.69
N TYR A 195 14.32 -10.02 -11.95
CA TYR A 195 15.75 -10.10 -12.32
C TYR A 195 16.51 -8.76 -12.23
N GLU A 196 15.84 -7.61 -12.15
CA GLU A 196 16.50 -6.29 -12.09
C GLU A 196 16.29 -5.57 -10.75
N GLN A 197 15.86 -6.25 -9.71
CA GLN A 197 15.54 -5.65 -8.40
C GLN A 197 16.74 -4.96 -7.76
N GLU A 198 17.96 -5.48 -7.97
CA GLU A 198 19.20 -4.87 -7.47
C GLU A 198 19.32 -3.40 -7.88
N LYS A 199 19.04 -3.08 -9.15
CA LYS A 199 19.13 -1.71 -9.69
C LYS A 199 18.12 -0.76 -9.03
N GLU A 200 16.95 -1.28 -8.70
CA GLU A 200 15.88 -0.49 -8.06
C GLU A 200 16.23 -0.16 -6.61
N ILE A 201 16.83 -1.12 -5.89
CA ILE A 201 17.33 -0.89 -4.53
C ILE A 201 18.51 0.08 -4.56
N ASP A 202 19.46 -0.07 -5.50
CA ASP A 202 20.57 0.87 -5.70
C ASP A 202 20.08 2.30 -5.93
N PHE A 203 19.05 2.47 -6.75
CA PHE A 203 18.49 3.80 -6.96
C PHE A 203 17.88 4.39 -5.67
N ALA A 204 17.15 3.58 -4.90
CA ALA A 204 16.60 4.04 -3.62
C ALA A 204 17.71 4.41 -2.62
N ILE A 205 18.79 3.63 -2.57
CA ILE A 205 19.99 3.93 -1.77
C ILE A 205 20.65 5.23 -2.25
N ARG A 206 20.77 5.44 -3.56
CA ARG A 206 21.25 6.70 -4.15
C ARG A 206 20.41 7.89 -3.70
N VAL A 207 19.08 7.76 -3.62
CA VAL A 207 18.21 8.83 -3.08
C VAL A 207 18.53 9.10 -1.62
N ALA A 208 18.74 8.06 -0.79
CA ALA A 208 19.14 8.25 0.59
C ALA A 208 20.47 9.01 0.73
N GLU A 209 21.45 8.70 -0.14
CA GLU A 209 22.77 9.33 -0.14
C GLU A 209 22.72 10.78 -0.65
N GLU A 210 22.10 11.04 -1.81
CA GLU A 210 22.16 12.34 -2.47
C GLU A 210 21.14 13.35 -1.94
N ALA A 211 19.95 12.89 -1.52
CA ALA A 211 18.95 13.75 -0.89
C ALA A 211 19.06 13.83 0.63
N GLN A 212 19.91 12.99 1.27
CA GLN A 212 20.13 12.95 2.72
C GLN A 212 18.82 12.79 3.50
N MET A 213 18.01 11.81 3.12
CA MET A 213 16.68 11.58 3.68
C MET A 213 16.44 10.10 3.96
N PRO A 214 15.51 9.75 4.89
CA PRO A 214 15.09 8.38 5.11
C PRO A 214 14.41 7.79 3.86
N VAL A 215 14.71 6.50 3.60
CA VAL A 215 14.14 5.74 2.48
C VAL A 215 13.43 4.51 2.99
N HIS A 216 12.25 4.22 2.43
CA HIS A 216 11.46 3.07 2.77
C HIS A 216 11.05 2.30 1.50
N LEU A 217 11.46 1.03 1.42
CA LEU A 217 11.20 0.16 0.30
C LEU A 217 9.87 -0.55 0.50
N PHE A 218 8.93 -0.40 -0.42
CA PHE A 218 7.62 -1.03 -0.34
C PHE A 218 7.67 -2.50 -0.71
N HIS A 219 6.85 -3.32 -0.05
CA HIS A 219 6.56 -4.74 -0.31
C HIS A 219 7.79 -5.54 -0.78
N PHE A 220 8.87 -5.46 -0.01
CA PHE A 220 10.15 -6.12 -0.25
C PHE A 220 9.96 -7.62 -0.45
N LYS A 221 10.21 -8.10 -1.65
CA LYS A 221 9.98 -9.48 -2.06
C LYS A 221 10.79 -9.84 -3.30
N VAL A 222 10.82 -11.11 -3.61
CA VAL A 222 11.35 -11.66 -4.87
C VAL A 222 10.24 -12.40 -5.58
N ARG A 223 10.01 -12.08 -6.84
CA ARG A 223 9.13 -12.82 -7.74
C ARG A 223 9.93 -13.61 -8.76
N ALA A 224 9.26 -14.51 -9.47
CA ALA A 224 9.78 -15.51 -10.40
C ALA A 224 10.48 -16.69 -9.72
N ARG A 225 10.06 -17.90 -10.09
CA ARG A 225 10.62 -19.14 -9.52
C ARG A 225 12.14 -19.27 -9.70
N GLY A 226 12.68 -18.74 -10.81
CA GLY A 226 14.11 -18.72 -11.07
C GLY A 226 14.92 -17.82 -10.13
N ASN A 227 14.26 -16.88 -9.44
CA ASN A 227 14.88 -15.97 -8.49
C ASN A 227 14.72 -16.39 -7.02
N TRP A 228 13.89 -17.38 -6.73
CA TRP A 228 13.64 -17.79 -5.34
C TRP A 228 14.94 -18.08 -4.60
N GLY A 229 15.10 -17.56 -3.40
CA GLY A 229 16.31 -17.64 -2.59
C GLY A 229 17.29 -16.46 -2.79
N THR A 230 17.14 -15.62 -3.81
CA THR A 230 18.00 -14.43 -3.99
C THR A 230 17.67 -13.29 -3.04
N ILE A 231 16.61 -13.40 -2.23
CA ILE A 231 16.23 -12.39 -1.25
C ILE A 231 17.37 -12.01 -0.30
N ASN A 232 18.30 -12.95 -0.01
CA ASN A 232 19.48 -12.69 0.83
C ASN A 232 20.44 -11.67 0.21
N ASP A 233 20.58 -11.62 -1.11
CA ASP A 233 21.42 -10.65 -1.79
C ASP A 233 20.87 -9.23 -1.58
N PHE A 234 19.56 -9.07 -1.70
CA PHE A 234 18.87 -7.80 -1.47
C PHE A 234 18.85 -7.39 0.00
N ILE A 235 18.73 -8.34 0.93
CA ILE A 235 18.90 -8.11 2.36
C ILE A 235 20.31 -7.56 2.62
N THR A 236 21.33 -8.19 2.06
CA THR A 236 22.73 -7.77 2.19
C THR A 236 22.92 -6.35 1.66
N GLN A 237 22.38 -6.03 0.50
CA GLN A 237 22.45 -4.69 -0.11
C GLN A 237 21.86 -3.61 0.80
N VAL A 238 20.71 -3.87 1.42
CA VAL A 238 20.10 -2.96 2.40
C VAL A 238 20.96 -2.84 3.66
N GLU A 239 21.47 -3.95 4.20
CA GLU A 239 22.33 -3.94 5.38
C GLU A 239 23.65 -3.19 5.16
N GLU A 240 24.27 -3.34 4.00
CA GLU A 240 25.46 -2.57 3.62
C GLU A 240 25.18 -1.06 3.57
N ALA A 241 24.03 -0.65 3.03
CA ALA A 241 23.61 0.75 3.04
C ALA A 241 23.41 1.26 4.48
N ARG A 242 22.75 0.48 5.33
CA ARG A 242 22.54 0.79 6.74
C ARG A 242 23.87 0.85 7.52
N ASN A 243 24.80 -0.04 7.23
CA ASN A 243 26.14 -0.03 7.86
C ASN A 243 26.97 1.21 7.47
N ARG A 244 26.66 1.85 6.33
CA ARG A 244 27.21 3.16 5.95
C ARG A 244 26.49 4.33 6.66
N GLY A 245 25.47 4.06 7.50
CA GLY A 245 24.72 5.06 8.26
C GLY A 245 23.51 5.62 7.53
N LEU A 246 23.08 5.02 6.44
CA LEU A 246 21.87 5.44 5.71
C LEU A 246 20.63 4.88 6.42
N ASP A 247 19.56 5.67 6.48
CA ASP A 247 18.28 5.26 7.03
C ASP A 247 17.43 4.59 5.91
N VAL A 248 17.71 3.30 5.66
CA VAL A 248 17.00 2.47 4.70
C VAL A 248 16.21 1.41 5.46
N THR A 249 14.92 1.34 5.22
CA THR A 249 13.97 0.39 5.81
C THR A 249 13.08 -0.20 4.73
N ALA A 250 12.32 -1.24 5.06
CA ALA A 250 11.36 -1.82 4.13
C ALA A 250 10.11 -2.34 4.83
N ASN A 251 9.08 -2.65 4.05
CA ASN A 251 7.93 -3.42 4.50
C ASN A 251 7.65 -4.61 3.58
N GLN A 252 6.88 -5.57 4.09
CA GLN A 252 6.35 -6.67 3.31
C GLN A 252 4.95 -7.05 3.80
N TYR A 253 4.18 -7.71 2.93
CA TYR A 253 2.96 -8.42 3.32
C TYR A 253 3.23 -9.91 3.47
N PRO A 254 2.52 -10.61 4.38
CA PRO A 254 2.81 -12.01 4.74
C PRO A 254 2.11 -13.01 3.80
N TYR A 255 2.27 -12.87 2.49
CA TYR A 255 1.64 -13.72 1.48
C TYR A 255 2.59 -13.98 0.31
N THR A 256 2.39 -15.10 -0.39
CA THR A 256 3.21 -15.55 -1.52
C THR A 256 2.65 -15.17 -2.89
N ALA A 257 1.64 -14.30 -2.92
CA ALA A 257 1.06 -13.79 -4.15
C ALA A 257 0.99 -12.26 -4.15
N MET A 258 0.98 -11.69 -5.35
CA MET A 258 0.85 -10.26 -5.62
C MET A 258 -0.54 -9.93 -6.18
N PHE A 259 -0.87 -8.64 -6.25
CA PHE A 259 -2.11 -8.15 -6.86
C PHE A 259 -1.86 -6.89 -7.67
N HIS A 260 -2.09 -6.94 -8.97
CA HIS A 260 -2.03 -5.75 -9.84
C HIS A 260 -2.83 -5.94 -11.15
N GLY A 261 -2.76 -4.95 -12.06
CA GLY A 261 -3.46 -5.00 -13.35
C GLY A 261 -2.76 -5.87 -14.39
N TRP A 262 -3.52 -6.56 -15.21
CA TRP A 262 -2.98 -7.38 -16.31
C TRP A 262 -2.38 -6.56 -17.46
N SER A 263 -2.67 -5.27 -17.55
CA SER A 263 -2.08 -4.43 -18.60
C SER A 263 -0.55 -4.40 -18.58
N SER A 264 0.06 -4.64 -17.41
CA SER A 264 1.52 -4.75 -17.29
C SER A 264 2.13 -5.97 -17.99
N PHE A 265 1.34 -6.98 -18.38
CA PHE A 265 1.77 -8.15 -19.16
C PHE A 265 2.31 -7.79 -20.52
N PHE A 266 1.75 -6.73 -21.08
CA PHE A 266 1.94 -6.43 -22.48
C PHE A 266 3.12 -5.50 -22.66
N PRO A 267 3.96 -5.74 -23.68
CA PRO A 267 5.08 -4.89 -24.01
C PRO A 267 4.69 -3.42 -24.14
N LEU A 268 5.63 -2.52 -23.93
CA LEU A 268 5.37 -1.08 -23.95
C LEU A 268 4.74 -0.65 -25.28
N TRP A 269 5.25 -1.14 -26.41
CA TRP A 269 4.72 -0.79 -27.74
C TRP A 269 3.25 -1.18 -27.93
N VAL A 270 2.76 -2.23 -27.24
CA VAL A 270 1.32 -2.61 -27.27
C VAL A 270 0.49 -1.61 -26.48
N ARG A 271 1.02 -1.08 -25.36
CA ARG A 271 0.33 -0.18 -24.42
C ARG A 271 0.40 1.31 -24.78
N GLU A 272 1.33 1.71 -25.63
CA GLU A 272 1.52 3.11 -26.06
C GLU A 272 0.26 3.74 -26.65
N GLY A 273 0.05 5.03 -26.35
CA GLY A 273 -1.08 5.82 -26.87
C GLY A 273 -2.37 5.70 -26.06
N GLY A 274 -2.32 5.01 -24.91
CA GLY A 274 -3.44 4.96 -23.97
C GLY A 274 -4.42 3.79 -24.19
N PRO A 275 -5.49 3.70 -23.37
CA PRO A 275 -6.36 2.53 -23.30
C PRO A 275 -7.04 2.16 -24.63
N ASP A 276 -7.47 3.13 -25.41
CA ASP A 276 -8.15 2.88 -26.70
C ASP A 276 -7.20 2.27 -27.72
N GLN A 277 -5.96 2.77 -27.81
CA GLN A 277 -4.94 2.24 -28.71
C GLN A 277 -4.49 0.84 -28.27
N PHE A 278 -4.32 0.64 -26.97
CA PHE A 278 -4.04 -0.66 -26.39
C PHE A 278 -5.11 -1.68 -26.77
N ALA A 279 -6.38 -1.38 -26.52
CA ALA A 279 -7.49 -2.26 -26.87
C ALA A 279 -7.59 -2.52 -28.39
N ALA A 280 -7.27 -1.53 -29.22
CA ALA A 280 -7.25 -1.68 -30.68
C ALA A 280 -6.18 -2.68 -31.13
N ARG A 281 -4.95 -2.56 -30.59
CA ARG A 281 -3.86 -3.49 -30.93
C ARG A 281 -4.14 -4.92 -30.47
N LEU A 282 -4.76 -5.10 -29.30
CA LEU A 282 -5.15 -6.43 -28.82
C LEU A 282 -6.24 -7.11 -29.68
N ARG A 283 -7.06 -6.32 -30.38
CA ARG A 283 -8.08 -6.84 -31.31
C ARG A 283 -7.54 -7.11 -32.71
N ASP A 284 -6.34 -6.64 -33.02
CA ASP A 284 -5.70 -6.85 -34.32
C ASP A 284 -5.06 -8.24 -34.36
N GLU A 285 -5.72 -9.17 -35.01
CA GLU A 285 -5.24 -10.55 -35.17
C GLU A 285 -3.86 -10.65 -35.83
N SER A 286 -3.49 -9.67 -36.68
CA SER A 286 -2.17 -9.66 -37.31
C SER A 286 -1.02 -9.39 -36.34
N LEU A 287 -1.28 -8.76 -35.19
CA LEU A 287 -0.31 -8.49 -34.15
C LEU A 287 -0.21 -9.60 -33.09
N ARG A 288 -1.17 -10.52 -33.06
CA ARG A 288 -1.27 -11.55 -32.01
C ARG A 288 0.01 -12.37 -31.87
N GLU A 289 0.50 -12.92 -32.96
CA GLU A 289 1.73 -13.75 -32.91
C GLU A 289 2.97 -12.93 -32.57
N GLN A 290 3.01 -11.64 -32.95
CA GLN A 290 4.07 -10.73 -32.54
C GLN A 290 4.04 -10.46 -31.05
N ILE A 291 2.84 -10.26 -30.47
CA ILE A 291 2.67 -10.05 -29.01
C ILE A 291 3.13 -11.31 -28.26
N LYS A 292 2.70 -12.50 -28.67
CA LYS A 292 3.04 -13.77 -28.02
C LYS A 292 4.52 -14.11 -28.11
N ALA A 293 5.18 -13.70 -29.19
CA ALA A 293 6.62 -13.93 -29.40
C ALA A 293 7.49 -12.84 -28.76
N ASP A 294 6.89 -11.79 -28.20
CA ASP A 294 7.65 -10.70 -27.57
C ASP A 294 8.33 -11.19 -26.29
N PRO A 295 9.66 -10.98 -26.15
CA PRO A 295 10.40 -11.43 -24.96
C PRO A 295 9.83 -10.86 -23.65
N ASP A 296 9.34 -9.62 -23.65
CA ASP A 296 8.78 -8.99 -22.45
C ASP A 296 7.47 -9.67 -22.02
N PHE A 297 6.62 -10.08 -22.99
CA PHE A 297 5.38 -10.80 -22.71
C PHE A 297 5.66 -12.20 -22.13
N ILE A 298 6.65 -12.89 -22.68
CA ILE A 298 7.06 -14.24 -22.20
C ILE A 298 7.68 -14.14 -20.80
N ALA A 299 8.64 -13.24 -20.63
CA ALA A 299 9.31 -13.02 -19.36
C ALA A 299 8.31 -12.61 -18.26
N TRP A 300 7.33 -11.78 -18.64
CA TRP A 300 6.30 -11.36 -17.71
C TRP A 300 5.45 -12.53 -17.21
N ALA A 301 5.00 -13.42 -18.10
CA ALA A 301 4.23 -14.61 -17.70
C ALA A 301 5.05 -15.53 -16.77
N GLU A 302 6.35 -15.70 -17.07
CA GLU A 302 7.27 -16.46 -16.23
C GLU A 302 7.44 -15.83 -14.83
N GLU A 303 7.71 -14.56 -14.77
CA GLU A 303 7.90 -13.82 -13.52
C GLU A 303 6.66 -13.79 -12.63
N HIS A 304 5.48 -13.99 -13.18
CA HIS A 304 4.21 -13.91 -12.46
C HIS A 304 3.56 -15.28 -12.19
N GLY A 305 4.32 -16.36 -12.29
CA GLY A 305 3.89 -17.70 -11.91
C GLY A 305 3.26 -18.51 -13.03
N TRP A 306 3.46 -18.11 -14.30
CA TRP A 306 2.89 -18.72 -15.49
C TRP A 306 1.35 -18.69 -15.48
N TRP A 307 0.74 -19.29 -16.49
CA TRP A 307 -0.72 -19.30 -16.69
C TRP A 307 -1.50 -20.01 -15.59
N GLU A 308 -0.87 -20.93 -14.86
CA GLU A 308 -1.43 -21.61 -13.68
C GLU A 308 -1.35 -20.81 -12.39
N GLY A 309 -0.45 -19.84 -12.31
CA GLY A 309 -0.30 -18.96 -11.14
C GLY A 309 -1.02 -17.62 -11.27
N ILE A 310 -1.57 -17.30 -12.46
CA ILE A 310 -2.21 -16.01 -12.73
C ILE A 310 -3.73 -16.18 -12.66
N VAL A 311 -4.34 -15.64 -11.61
CA VAL A 311 -5.78 -15.70 -11.35
C VAL A 311 -6.45 -14.41 -11.81
N LEU A 312 -7.57 -14.50 -12.54
CA LEU A 312 -8.41 -13.35 -12.84
C LEU A 312 -9.16 -12.93 -11.56
N ALA A 313 -8.78 -11.81 -10.98
CA ALA A 313 -9.33 -11.35 -9.71
C ALA A 313 -10.53 -10.42 -9.89
N ARG A 314 -10.51 -9.55 -10.91
CA ARG A 314 -11.58 -8.61 -11.17
C ARG A 314 -11.64 -8.18 -12.62
N ALA A 315 -12.86 -8.13 -13.15
CA ALA A 315 -13.20 -7.56 -14.45
C ALA A 315 -14.47 -6.70 -14.35
N ASN A 316 -14.74 -5.86 -15.36
CA ASN A 316 -15.93 -5.01 -15.39
C ASN A 316 -16.99 -5.60 -16.32
N GLN A 317 -16.57 -6.19 -17.46
CA GLN A 317 -17.49 -6.76 -18.44
C GLN A 317 -18.11 -8.07 -17.95
N PRO A 318 -19.44 -8.24 -18.01
CA PRO A 318 -20.10 -9.46 -17.53
C PRO A 318 -19.55 -10.75 -18.13
N ASP A 319 -19.20 -10.73 -19.43
CA ASP A 319 -18.66 -11.87 -20.16
C ASP A 319 -17.26 -12.29 -19.71
N VAL A 320 -16.52 -11.38 -19.07
CA VAL A 320 -15.20 -11.63 -18.50
C VAL A 320 -15.32 -11.96 -17.01
N ARG A 321 -16.20 -11.26 -16.29
CA ARG A 321 -16.42 -11.43 -14.85
C ARG A 321 -16.77 -12.87 -14.44
N LYS A 322 -17.43 -13.63 -15.29
CA LYS A 322 -17.76 -15.05 -15.01
C LYS A 322 -16.54 -15.95 -14.77
N TYR A 323 -15.34 -15.47 -15.09
CA TYR A 323 -14.08 -16.18 -14.88
C TYR A 323 -13.33 -15.69 -13.63
N GLU A 324 -13.90 -14.77 -12.85
CA GLU A 324 -13.27 -14.32 -11.60
C GLU A 324 -13.02 -15.50 -10.64
N GLY A 325 -11.80 -15.61 -10.13
CA GLY A 325 -11.32 -16.71 -9.31
C GLY A 325 -10.66 -17.87 -10.08
N MET A 326 -10.72 -17.87 -11.41
CA MET A 326 -10.06 -18.89 -12.23
C MET A 326 -8.67 -18.44 -12.68
N THR A 327 -7.75 -19.38 -12.80
CA THR A 327 -6.46 -19.15 -13.46
C THR A 327 -6.62 -19.01 -14.97
N ILE A 328 -5.67 -18.36 -15.63
CA ILE A 328 -5.68 -18.24 -17.11
C ILE A 328 -5.71 -19.65 -17.74
N LYS A 329 -4.96 -20.60 -17.17
CA LYS A 329 -4.92 -21.99 -17.63
C LYS A 329 -6.28 -22.71 -17.49
N GLU A 330 -6.98 -22.52 -16.39
CA GLU A 330 -8.34 -23.07 -16.19
C GLU A 330 -9.34 -22.45 -17.15
N ILE A 331 -9.25 -21.14 -17.39
CA ILE A 331 -10.10 -20.46 -18.37
C ILE A 331 -9.85 -21.03 -19.78
N ALA A 332 -8.58 -21.19 -20.18
CA ALA A 332 -8.20 -21.77 -21.46
C ALA A 332 -8.79 -23.19 -21.62
N SER A 333 -8.66 -24.02 -20.58
CA SER A 333 -9.23 -25.36 -20.57
C SER A 333 -10.77 -25.35 -20.69
N SER A 334 -11.44 -24.42 -20.04
CA SER A 334 -12.91 -24.28 -20.10
C SER A 334 -13.45 -23.82 -21.46
N LEU A 335 -12.58 -23.21 -22.26
CA LEU A 335 -12.88 -22.68 -23.60
C LEU A 335 -12.35 -23.57 -24.74
N ASP A 336 -11.73 -24.71 -24.43
CA ASP A 336 -11.01 -25.58 -25.39
C ASP A 336 -9.91 -24.82 -26.17
N VAL A 337 -9.29 -23.79 -25.56
CA VAL A 337 -8.18 -23.02 -26.15
C VAL A 337 -6.86 -23.66 -25.75
N THR A 338 -6.03 -23.98 -26.73
CA THR A 338 -4.76 -24.71 -26.51
C THR A 338 -3.68 -23.81 -25.88
N ASP A 339 -3.59 -22.56 -26.33
CA ASP A 339 -2.58 -21.60 -25.83
C ASP A 339 -3.23 -20.61 -24.84
N PRO A 340 -2.89 -20.67 -23.54
CA PRO A 340 -3.42 -19.73 -22.56
C PRO A 340 -3.08 -18.26 -22.84
N ALA A 341 -2.02 -17.97 -23.59
CA ALA A 341 -1.66 -16.61 -24.01
C ALA A 341 -2.78 -15.97 -24.86
N ASP A 342 -3.43 -16.75 -25.71
CA ASP A 342 -4.58 -16.28 -26.52
C ASP A 342 -5.75 -15.86 -25.63
N VAL A 343 -5.99 -16.59 -24.54
CA VAL A 343 -7.02 -16.24 -23.55
C VAL A 343 -6.70 -14.92 -22.86
N ALA A 344 -5.44 -14.72 -22.44
CA ALA A 344 -5.02 -13.46 -21.82
C ALA A 344 -5.24 -12.26 -22.75
N ILE A 345 -4.86 -12.39 -24.03
CA ILE A 345 -5.05 -11.36 -25.06
C ILE A 345 -6.55 -11.09 -25.30
N ASP A 346 -7.36 -12.14 -25.47
CA ASP A 346 -8.79 -12.01 -25.76
C ASP A 346 -9.58 -11.38 -24.61
N LEU A 347 -9.31 -11.79 -23.38
CA LEU A 347 -9.98 -11.21 -22.21
C LEU A 347 -9.61 -9.72 -22.04
N MET A 348 -8.34 -9.38 -22.22
CA MET A 348 -7.90 -7.98 -22.16
C MET A 348 -8.47 -7.14 -23.31
N ALA A 349 -8.57 -7.69 -24.51
CA ALA A 349 -9.19 -7.03 -25.65
C ALA A 349 -10.69 -6.75 -25.42
N LYS A 350 -11.41 -7.68 -24.79
CA LYS A 350 -12.82 -7.54 -24.41
C LYS A 350 -13.03 -6.50 -23.31
N GLU A 351 -12.16 -6.53 -22.29
CA GLU A 351 -12.27 -5.65 -21.13
C GLU A 351 -11.76 -4.23 -21.40
N GLY A 352 -10.97 -4.03 -22.45
CA GLY A 352 -10.35 -2.72 -22.73
C GLY A 352 -9.22 -2.35 -21.77
N GLY A 353 -8.57 -3.35 -21.16
CA GLY A 353 -7.39 -3.15 -20.31
C GLY A 353 -7.65 -3.16 -18.80
N GLY A 354 -8.88 -3.33 -18.36
CA GLY A 354 -9.29 -3.15 -16.94
C GLY A 354 -9.29 -4.40 -16.06
N ILE A 355 -8.60 -5.49 -16.44
CA ILE A 355 -8.50 -6.69 -15.62
C ILE A 355 -7.44 -6.51 -14.51
N SER A 356 -7.78 -6.96 -13.28
CA SER A 356 -6.82 -7.15 -12.20
C SER A 356 -6.63 -8.63 -11.89
N GLY A 357 -5.44 -9.00 -11.44
CA GLY A 357 -5.09 -10.39 -11.14
C GLY A 357 -4.41 -10.58 -9.79
N ILE A 358 -4.46 -11.83 -9.31
CA ILE A 358 -3.62 -12.35 -8.25
C ILE A 358 -2.56 -13.23 -8.91
N PHE A 359 -1.30 -13.11 -8.45
CA PHE A 359 -0.15 -13.74 -9.10
C PHE A 359 0.66 -14.53 -8.07
N HIS A 360 0.59 -15.86 -8.14
CA HIS A 360 1.29 -16.78 -7.26
C HIS A 360 2.74 -17.00 -7.73
N ALA A 361 3.61 -16.04 -7.42
CA ALA A 361 4.97 -15.97 -7.97
C ALA A 361 6.08 -15.87 -6.91
N MET A 362 5.75 -15.92 -5.62
CA MET A 362 6.70 -15.71 -4.53
C MET A 362 6.93 -17.01 -3.74
N SER A 363 8.08 -17.08 -3.06
CA SER A 363 8.45 -18.17 -2.15
C SER A 363 8.08 -17.85 -0.72
N GLU A 364 7.51 -18.82 -0.01
CA GLU A 364 7.24 -18.72 1.42
C GLU A 364 8.54 -18.61 2.23
N GLU A 365 9.63 -19.26 1.77
CA GLU A 365 10.93 -19.19 2.42
C GLU A 365 11.50 -17.76 2.35
N ASP A 366 11.40 -17.10 1.19
CA ASP A 366 11.83 -15.71 1.03
C ASP A 366 11.00 -14.76 1.89
N VAL A 367 9.69 -15.00 2.04
CA VAL A 367 8.83 -14.24 2.94
C VAL A 367 9.33 -14.36 4.38
N ARG A 368 9.66 -15.58 4.85
CA ARG A 368 10.18 -15.80 6.21
C ARG A 368 11.53 -15.13 6.45
N LEU A 369 12.46 -15.23 5.48
CA LEU A 369 13.79 -14.62 5.58
C LEU A 369 13.70 -13.09 5.67
N ALA A 370 12.90 -12.46 4.83
CA ALA A 370 12.70 -11.01 4.86
C ALA A 370 12.00 -10.56 6.16
N MET A 371 10.99 -11.31 6.62
CA MET A 371 10.22 -11.03 7.83
C MET A 371 11.11 -10.93 9.08
N GLN A 372 12.17 -11.71 9.17
CA GLN A 372 13.08 -11.74 10.31
C GLN A 372 13.99 -10.52 10.41
N GLN A 373 14.15 -9.74 9.33
CA GLN A 373 15.06 -8.59 9.35
C GLN A 373 14.58 -7.49 10.31
N PRO A 374 15.45 -6.93 11.19
CA PRO A 374 15.03 -5.98 12.21
C PRO A 374 14.51 -4.64 11.66
N TRP A 375 14.87 -4.30 10.42
CA TRP A 375 14.45 -3.09 9.71
C TRP A 375 13.21 -3.31 8.83
N MET A 376 12.70 -4.54 8.76
CA MET A 376 11.51 -4.91 8.00
C MET A 376 10.25 -4.68 8.84
N ALA A 377 9.34 -3.84 8.37
CA ALA A 377 8.01 -3.69 8.92
C ALA A 377 7.00 -4.61 8.20
N HIS A 378 5.84 -4.83 8.82
CA HIS A 378 4.72 -5.48 8.13
C HIS A 378 3.72 -4.44 7.66
N ALA A 379 3.29 -4.57 6.42
CA ALA A 379 2.26 -3.74 5.81
C ALA A 379 1.37 -4.60 4.91
N SER A 380 0.18 -4.11 4.58
CA SER A 380 -0.76 -4.94 3.83
C SER A 380 -0.62 -4.83 2.31
N ASP A 381 -0.13 -3.70 1.79
CA ASP A 381 -0.27 -3.35 0.37
C ASP A 381 -1.74 -3.52 -0.10
N GLY A 382 -2.66 -3.34 0.84
CA GLY A 382 -4.09 -3.55 0.67
C GLY A 382 -4.88 -2.24 0.67
N SER A 383 -6.21 -2.38 0.63
CA SER A 383 -7.14 -1.24 0.64
C SER A 383 -8.16 -1.40 1.77
N ALA A 384 -8.68 -0.29 2.27
CA ALA A 384 -9.83 -0.27 3.16
C ALA A 384 -11.11 -0.59 2.36
N ILE A 385 -11.44 -1.86 2.26
CA ILE A 385 -12.62 -2.37 1.55
C ILE A 385 -13.52 -3.16 2.50
N ASN A 386 -14.78 -3.33 2.14
CA ASN A 386 -15.73 -4.16 2.89
C ASN A 386 -15.99 -5.50 2.19
N LEU A 387 -16.84 -6.34 2.76
CA LEU A 387 -17.10 -7.69 2.24
C LEU A 387 -17.84 -7.70 0.90
N ASP A 388 -18.52 -6.59 0.53
CA ASP A 388 -19.23 -6.46 -0.75
C ASP A 388 -18.31 -6.01 -1.89
N ALA A 389 -17.02 -5.82 -1.66
CA ALA A 389 -16.07 -5.43 -2.70
C ALA A 389 -16.20 -6.36 -3.93
N PRO A 390 -16.21 -5.80 -5.16
CA PRO A 390 -16.38 -6.61 -6.36
C PRO A 390 -15.17 -7.50 -6.64
N GLY A 391 -15.40 -8.63 -7.30
CA GLY A 391 -14.36 -9.58 -7.70
C GLY A 391 -13.89 -10.46 -6.55
N VAL A 392 -12.72 -11.06 -6.74
CA VAL A 392 -12.00 -11.87 -5.75
C VAL A 392 -10.78 -11.06 -5.29
N PRO A 393 -10.91 -10.22 -4.24
CA PRO A 393 -9.80 -9.40 -3.77
C PRO A 393 -8.70 -10.27 -3.15
N HIS A 394 -7.47 -9.75 -3.13
CA HIS A 394 -6.38 -10.42 -2.44
C HIS A 394 -6.67 -10.51 -0.93
N PRO A 395 -6.42 -11.66 -0.25
CA PRO A 395 -6.71 -11.84 1.18
C PRO A 395 -5.98 -10.85 2.09
N ARG A 396 -4.88 -10.25 1.64
CA ARG A 396 -4.12 -9.22 2.38
C ARG A 396 -4.95 -8.01 2.82
N ASN A 397 -6.08 -7.75 2.16
CA ASN A 397 -6.97 -6.66 2.55
C ASN A 397 -7.63 -6.90 3.92
N TYR A 398 -7.80 -8.15 4.34
CA TYR A 398 -8.54 -8.53 5.54
C TYR A 398 -7.71 -9.30 6.57
N GLY A 399 -6.58 -9.91 6.16
CA GLY A 399 -5.88 -10.91 6.97
C GLY A 399 -4.41 -10.63 7.27
N THR A 400 -3.82 -9.52 6.85
CA THR A 400 -2.37 -9.26 6.99
C THR A 400 -1.89 -9.34 8.44
N VAL A 401 -2.45 -8.55 9.33
CA VAL A 401 -2.05 -8.52 10.73
C VAL A 401 -2.34 -9.84 11.45
N PRO A 402 -3.56 -10.38 11.39
CA PRO A 402 -3.85 -11.65 12.07
C PRO A 402 -3.05 -12.82 11.51
N ARG A 403 -2.65 -12.82 10.22
CA ARG A 403 -1.72 -13.80 9.67
C ARG A 403 -0.33 -13.69 10.30
N VAL A 404 0.19 -12.48 10.49
CA VAL A 404 1.47 -12.29 11.19
C VAL A 404 1.38 -12.83 12.62
N LEU A 405 0.36 -12.46 13.37
CA LEU A 405 0.20 -12.84 14.78
C LEU A 405 -0.15 -14.33 14.98
N GLY A 406 -1.07 -14.85 14.17
CA GLY A 406 -1.51 -16.24 14.27
C GLY A 406 -0.52 -17.21 13.64
N HIS A 407 -0.28 -17.06 12.34
CA HIS A 407 0.50 -18.03 11.57
C HIS A 407 2.00 -17.94 11.88
N TYR A 408 2.64 -16.76 11.71
CA TYR A 408 4.10 -16.65 11.84
C TYR A 408 4.60 -16.54 13.27
N VAL A 409 3.82 -15.97 14.19
CA VAL A 409 4.19 -15.89 15.61
C VAL A 409 3.76 -17.14 16.35
N ARG A 410 2.44 -17.40 16.45
CA ARG A 410 1.91 -18.48 17.29
C ARG A 410 2.21 -19.87 16.72
N ASP A 411 1.91 -20.09 15.43
CA ASP A 411 1.93 -21.44 14.86
C ASP A 411 3.34 -21.86 14.40
N GLU A 412 4.12 -20.94 13.79
CA GLU A 412 5.46 -21.24 13.28
C GLU A 412 6.61 -20.76 14.18
N GLY A 413 6.41 -19.76 15.04
CA GLY A 413 7.47 -19.21 15.90
C GLY A 413 8.59 -18.51 15.14
N ILE A 414 8.31 -17.99 13.93
CA ILE A 414 9.29 -17.25 13.10
C ILE A 414 9.67 -15.92 13.75
N LEU A 415 8.74 -15.28 14.44
CA LEU A 415 8.93 -14.06 15.23
C LEU A 415 8.45 -14.28 16.65
N THR A 416 9.07 -13.58 17.61
CA THR A 416 8.43 -13.42 18.91
C THR A 416 7.24 -12.47 18.81
N LEU A 417 6.31 -12.57 19.75
CA LEU A 417 5.14 -11.68 19.79
C LEU A 417 5.55 -10.21 19.91
N GLU A 418 6.53 -9.92 20.75
CA GLU A 418 7.05 -8.57 20.96
C GLU A 418 7.67 -7.99 19.68
N GLU A 419 8.42 -8.82 18.94
CA GLU A 419 9.03 -8.37 17.69
C GLU A 419 7.98 -8.13 16.60
N ALA A 420 6.97 -8.98 16.48
CA ALA A 420 5.86 -8.78 15.57
C ALA A 420 5.08 -7.50 15.89
N VAL A 421 4.75 -7.26 17.16
CA VAL A 421 4.09 -6.03 17.59
C VAL A 421 4.99 -4.82 17.30
N ARG A 422 6.30 -4.89 17.60
CA ARG A 422 7.25 -3.82 17.28
C ARG A 422 7.25 -3.46 15.79
N LYS A 423 7.26 -4.47 14.92
CA LYS A 423 7.28 -4.32 13.46
C LYS A 423 5.98 -3.75 12.88
N MET A 424 4.90 -3.77 13.63
CA MET A 424 3.59 -3.21 13.25
C MET A 424 3.22 -1.94 14.02
N THR A 425 4.05 -1.47 14.95
CA THR A 425 3.74 -0.31 15.82
C THR A 425 4.91 0.68 15.93
N SER A 426 5.88 0.41 16.79
CA SER A 426 6.97 1.37 17.07
C SER A 426 7.97 1.50 15.94
N LEU A 427 8.25 0.45 15.17
CA LEU A 427 9.09 0.55 13.98
C LEU A 427 8.42 1.42 12.88
N PRO A 428 7.17 1.18 12.47
CA PRO A 428 6.46 2.10 11.60
C PRO A 428 6.42 3.55 12.09
N ALA A 429 6.17 3.75 13.39
CA ALA A 429 6.17 5.09 13.97
C ALA A 429 7.54 5.78 13.85
N GLN A 430 8.65 5.04 14.04
CA GLN A 430 10.01 5.54 13.83
C GLN A 430 10.28 5.89 12.37
N ILE A 431 9.92 5.01 11.44
CA ILE A 431 10.06 5.23 9.99
C ILE A 431 9.36 6.52 9.55
N LEU A 432 8.18 6.77 10.07
CA LEU A 432 7.41 7.99 9.80
C LEU A 432 7.86 9.19 10.65
N GLY A 433 8.67 8.96 11.68
CA GLY A 433 9.08 9.99 12.62
C GLY A 433 7.93 10.54 13.47
N LEU A 434 6.92 9.70 13.77
CA LEU A 434 5.84 10.00 14.72
C LEU A 434 6.40 10.06 16.14
N ARG A 435 5.90 11.00 16.95
CA ARG A 435 6.45 11.26 18.28
C ARG A 435 5.51 10.88 19.42
N ASP A 436 4.25 10.66 19.14
CA ASP A 436 3.20 10.43 20.13
C ASP A 436 2.29 9.23 19.81
N ARG A 437 2.77 8.27 19.02
CA ARG A 437 2.06 7.05 18.60
C ARG A 437 3.01 5.86 18.51
N GLY A 438 2.48 4.64 18.41
CA GLY A 438 3.23 3.40 18.23
C GLY A 438 3.83 2.83 19.51
N GLN A 439 3.52 3.38 20.68
CA GLN A 439 3.89 2.87 22.00
C GLN A 439 2.77 3.11 23.01
N LEU A 440 2.64 2.23 24.00
CA LEU A 440 1.80 2.46 25.18
C LEU A 440 2.60 3.26 26.20
N ARG A 441 2.48 4.58 26.13
CA ARG A 441 3.21 5.51 26.98
C ARG A 441 2.29 6.67 27.38
N GLU A 442 2.45 7.17 28.60
CA GLU A 442 1.74 8.35 29.07
C GLU A 442 1.92 9.54 28.12
N ASP A 443 0.86 10.30 27.94
CA ASP A 443 0.70 11.42 27.00
C ASP A 443 0.67 11.04 25.51
N PHE A 444 0.88 9.77 25.14
CA PHE A 444 0.70 9.32 23.76
C PHE A 444 -0.79 9.24 23.40
N VAL A 445 -1.10 9.43 22.13
CA VAL A 445 -2.46 9.23 21.61
C VAL A 445 -2.90 7.79 21.88
N ALA A 446 -4.11 7.65 22.39
CA ALA A 446 -4.68 6.35 22.70
C ALA A 446 -5.21 5.65 21.44
N ASP A 447 -4.26 5.22 20.58
CA ASP A 447 -4.45 4.25 19.52
C ASP A 447 -4.02 2.90 20.08
N ILE A 448 -4.99 2.03 20.34
CA ILE A 448 -4.77 0.79 21.12
C ILE A 448 -5.55 -0.35 20.49
N VAL A 449 -4.94 -1.53 20.47
CA VAL A 449 -5.58 -2.79 20.07
C VAL A 449 -5.49 -3.80 21.22
N LEU A 450 -6.57 -4.52 21.46
CA LEU A 450 -6.60 -5.69 22.36
C LEU A 450 -6.86 -6.93 21.50
N PHE A 451 -6.02 -7.95 21.66
CA PHE A 451 -6.18 -9.19 20.92
C PHE A 451 -5.87 -10.42 21.79
N ASP A 452 -6.50 -11.53 21.49
CA ASP A 452 -6.23 -12.82 22.08
C ASP A 452 -5.03 -13.46 21.38
N PRO A 453 -3.86 -13.62 22.05
CA PRO A 453 -2.68 -14.18 21.41
C PRO A 453 -2.85 -15.65 21.00
N ASP A 454 -3.72 -16.39 21.69
CA ASP A 454 -3.99 -17.81 21.42
C ASP A 454 -5.07 -18.01 20.35
N GLY A 455 -5.96 -17.02 20.18
CA GLY A 455 -7.13 -17.11 19.29
C GLY A 455 -7.06 -16.22 18.06
N VAL A 456 -6.12 -15.26 17.96
CA VAL A 456 -6.03 -14.36 16.80
C VAL A 456 -5.68 -15.15 15.53
N ALA A 457 -6.51 -15.01 14.49
CA ALA A 457 -6.29 -15.70 13.23
C ALA A 457 -6.94 -14.96 12.04
N GLU A 458 -6.34 -15.09 10.87
CA GLU A 458 -7.05 -14.84 9.61
C GLU A 458 -8.08 -15.97 9.38
N THR A 459 -9.22 -15.62 8.80
CA THR A 459 -10.27 -16.57 8.44
C THR A 459 -10.48 -16.66 6.94
N ASN A 460 -9.75 -15.83 6.20
CA ASN A 460 -9.79 -15.74 4.75
C ASN A 460 -8.67 -16.57 4.09
N SER A 461 -8.86 -16.86 2.81
CA SER A 461 -7.88 -17.52 1.95
C SER A 461 -7.90 -16.89 0.55
N PHE A 462 -7.08 -17.38 -0.38
CA PHE A 462 -7.16 -16.95 -1.78
C PHE A 462 -8.46 -17.36 -2.46
N GLU A 463 -9.04 -18.50 -2.07
CA GLU A 463 -10.33 -19.01 -2.59
C GLU A 463 -11.52 -18.28 -1.96
N ASN A 464 -11.41 -17.92 -0.69
CA ASN A 464 -12.45 -17.24 0.09
C ASN A 464 -11.87 -15.98 0.78
N PRO A 465 -11.53 -14.92 0.02
CA PRO A 465 -10.78 -13.81 0.57
C PRO A 465 -11.59 -12.84 1.45
N LYS A 466 -12.94 -12.86 1.33
CA LYS A 466 -13.83 -11.87 1.95
C LYS A 466 -14.34 -12.35 3.31
N SER A 467 -13.46 -12.32 4.30
CA SER A 467 -13.77 -12.69 5.67
C SER A 467 -12.99 -11.82 6.64
N TYR A 468 -13.63 -11.34 7.70
CA TYR A 468 -12.96 -10.60 8.76
C TYR A 468 -12.24 -11.54 9.71
N PRO A 469 -11.10 -11.13 10.28
CA PRO A 469 -10.35 -11.95 11.22
C PRO A 469 -11.10 -12.16 12.53
N VAL A 470 -10.60 -13.09 13.34
CA VAL A 470 -11.06 -13.36 14.71
C VAL A 470 -9.98 -13.02 15.72
N GLY A 471 -10.34 -12.94 17.01
CA GLY A 471 -9.38 -12.76 18.10
C GLY A 471 -8.94 -11.31 18.35
N ILE A 472 -9.60 -10.31 17.75
CA ILE A 472 -9.34 -8.87 17.99
C ILE A 472 -10.64 -8.21 18.48
N PRO A 473 -11.00 -8.36 19.78
CA PRO A 473 -12.27 -7.86 20.29
C PRO A 473 -12.36 -6.36 20.45
N TYR A 474 -11.25 -5.62 20.65
CA TYR A 474 -11.30 -4.18 20.88
C TYR A 474 -10.25 -3.43 20.10
N VAL A 475 -10.68 -2.33 19.48
CA VAL A 475 -9.79 -1.36 18.81
C VAL A 475 -10.22 0.05 19.19
N ILE A 476 -9.28 0.83 19.68
CA ILE A 476 -9.45 2.21 20.12
C ILE A 476 -8.62 3.10 19.20
N VAL A 477 -9.23 4.12 18.64
CA VAL A 477 -8.57 5.13 17.79
C VAL A 477 -8.79 6.50 18.42
N ASN A 478 -7.72 7.24 18.63
CA ASN A 478 -7.76 8.55 19.27
C ASN A 478 -8.60 8.55 20.59
N GLY A 479 -8.52 7.47 21.37
CA GLY A 479 -9.24 7.28 22.61
C GLY A 479 -10.71 6.87 22.51
N THR A 480 -11.21 6.63 21.30
CA THR A 480 -12.60 6.21 21.05
C THR A 480 -12.64 4.74 20.57
N LEU A 481 -13.52 3.94 21.16
CA LEU A 481 -13.78 2.57 20.71
C LEU A 481 -14.38 2.58 19.30
N VAL A 482 -13.67 1.94 18.37
CA VAL A 482 -14.09 1.71 16.99
C VAL A 482 -14.57 0.26 16.81
N ILE A 483 -13.85 -0.70 17.40
CA ILE A 483 -14.31 -2.09 17.55
C ILE A 483 -14.56 -2.34 19.02
N ASP A 484 -15.71 -2.92 19.33
CA ASP A 484 -16.19 -3.20 20.67
C ASP A 484 -16.80 -4.62 20.67
N GLU A 485 -16.20 -5.54 21.43
CA GLU A 485 -16.58 -6.96 21.46
C GLU A 485 -16.64 -7.59 20.06
N GLY A 486 -15.70 -7.19 19.17
CA GLY A 486 -15.62 -7.68 17.80
C GLY A 486 -16.53 -6.98 16.80
N GLU A 487 -17.40 -6.05 17.24
CA GLU A 487 -18.31 -5.33 16.35
C GLU A 487 -17.91 -3.85 16.17
N HIS A 488 -18.12 -3.36 14.95
CA HIS A 488 -17.83 -1.95 14.62
C HIS A 488 -18.90 -1.04 15.22
N THR A 489 -18.49 -0.06 16.05
CA THR A 489 -19.41 0.83 16.79
C THR A 489 -20.08 1.90 15.93
N GLY A 490 -19.61 2.10 14.71
CA GLY A 490 -20.00 3.23 13.84
C GLY A 490 -19.20 4.51 14.09
N ALA A 491 -18.32 4.54 15.09
CA ALA A 491 -17.50 5.70 15.40
C ALA A 491 -16.44 5.97 14.31
N ARG A 492 -16.20 7.26 14.05
CA ARG A 492 -15.23 7.73 13.04
C ARG A 492 -14.30 8.79 13.64
N PRO A 493 -13.52 8.44 14.67
CA PRO A 493 -12.64 9.37 15.37
C PRO A 493 -11.31 9.61 14.66
N GLY A 494 -11.07 8.94 13.55
CA GLY A 494 -9.81 9.04 12.80
C GLY A 494 -9.57 10.44 12.25
N THR A 495 -8.32 10.79 12.12
CA THR A 495 -7.85 12.09 11.65
C THR A 495 -6.84 11.95 10.54
N VAL A 496 -6.71 12.99 9.71
CA VAL A 496 -5.59 13.12 8.78
C VAL A 496 -4.39 13.71 9.52
N LEU A 497 -3.30 12.96 9.58
CA LEU A 497 -2.03 13.44 10.12
C LEU A 497 -1.27 14.19 9.02
N LEU A 498 -0.87 15.41 9.33
CA LEU A 498 -0.20 16.29 8.35
C LEU A 498 1.32 16.18 8.49
N GLY A 499 2.02 16.17 7.35
CA GLY A 499 3.47 16.10 7.28
C GLY A 499 4.16 17.30 7.94
N ARG A 500 5.46 17.16 8.20
CA ARG A 500 6.28 18.18 8.90
C ARG A 500 6.37 19.51 8.16
N GLY A 501 6.17 19.49 6.83
CA GLY A 501 6.17 20.68 5.98
C GLY A 501 4.88 21.50 6.06
N TYR A 502 3.84 20.98 6.73
CA TYR A 502 2.54 21.65 6.76
C TYR A 502 2.63 23.08 7.30
N THR A 503 2.10 24.03 6.51
CA THR A 503 2.03 25.44 6.86
C THR A 503 0.57 25.88 6.88
N PRO A 504 0.01 26.21 8.08
CA PRO A 504 -1.37 26.68 8.18
C PRO A 504 -1.62 27.93 7.33
N GLY A 505 -2.71 27.91 6.56
CA GLY A 505 -3.10 29.06 5.74
C GLY A 505 -2.32 29.19 4.43
N THR A 506 -1.60 28.15 4.00
CA THR A 506 -1.08 28.10 2.61
C THR A 506 -2.25 28.38 1.66
N PRO A 507 -2.23 29.48 0.89
CA PRO A 507 -3.33 29.79 -0.01
C PRO A 507 -3.52 28.61 -0.97
N VAL A 508 -4.76 28.20 -1.16
CA VAL A 508 -5.13 27.43 -2.34
C VAL A 508 -4.87 28.36 -3.52
N SER A 509 -3.66 28.33 -4.07
CA SER A 509 -3.31 29.20 -5.19
C SER A 509 -4.23 28.83 -6.33
N ASP A 510 -5.01 29.78 -6.80
CA ASP A 510 -5.75 29.68 -8.05
C ASP A 510 -4.78 29.22 -9.14
N GLY A 511 -4.86 27.93 -9.47
CA GLY A 511 -4.18 27.19 -10.53
C GLY A 511 -2.82 27.71 -11.01
N VAL A 512 -1.84 26.82 -11.07
CA VAL A 512 -0.69 27.02 -11.96
C VAL A 512 -1.28 27.27 -13.36
N THR A 513 -1.13 28.49 -13.87
CA THR A 513 -1.59 28.82 -15.23
C THR A 513 -0.69 28.05 -16.19
N LEU A 514 -1.16 26.87 -16.60
CA LEU A 514 -0.52 26.11 -17.67
C LEU A 514 -0.70 26.91 -18.95
N ARG A 515 0.40 27.43 -19.51
CA ARG A 515 0.44 28.03 -20.86
C ARG A 515 0.87 26.99 -21.86
#